data_7483c8d612eb6172fa5feb185c5a2a28
#
_entry.id   7483c8d612eb6172fa5feb185c5a2a28
#
_cell.length_a   1.000
_cell.length_b   1.000
_cell.length_c   1.000
_cell.angle_alpha   90.00
_cell.angle_beta   90.00
_cell.angle_gamma   90.00
#
_symmetry.space_group_name_H-M   'P 1'
#
loop_
_entity.id
_entity.type
_entity.pdbx_description
1 polymer ?
#
loop_
_entity_poly.entity_id
_entity_poly.type
_entity_poly.pdbx_seq_one_letter_code
_entity_poly.pdbx_strand_id
1 'polypeptide(L)'
;QLDEDELITHVSIKKKANGTQYYHKVRDRSSYAFALVSVAAGLKIEDGRFKDLSLAFGGVGTKPWYPQKAISVLEGAEPTQEVILQAAEAELSEAKTFGSNDFKPELLRRTLTKVLLELAEHQVKHPGHEGALYDNA
;
A
#
# COMPACT_ATOMS: atom_id res chain seq x y z
N GLN A 1 7.69 17.60 15.81
CA GLN A 1 7.49 19.04 15.60
C GLN A 1 8.84 19.69 15.87
N LEU A 2 9.28 20.59 15.02
CA LEU A 2 10.54 21.34 15.18
C LEU A 2 10.28 22.60 16.01
N ASP A 3 11.24 22.99 16.83
CA ASP A 3 11.26 24.29 17.47
C ASP A 3 11.71 25.38 16.48
N GLU A 4 11.55 26.67 16.83
CA GLU A 4 11.76 27.80 15.88
C GLU A 4 13.22 27.92 15.40
N ASP A 5 14.17 27.43 16.16
CA ASP A 5 15.63 27.46 15.88
C ASP A 5 16.20 26.11 15.44
N GLU A 6 15.34 25.10 15.21
CA GLU A 6 15.73 23.78 14.75
C GLU A 6 15.70 23.61 13.22
N LEU A 7 16.68 22.92 12.68
CA LEU A 7 16.79 22.55 11.27
C LEU A 7 16.97 21.04 11.12
N ILE A 8 16.17 20.40 10.26
CA ILE A 8 16.41 19.00 9.88
C ILE A 8 17.69 18.92 9.06
N THR A 9 18.72 18.27 9.58
CA THR A 9 19.99 18.06 8.87
C THR A 9 20.05 16.70 8.17
N HIS A 10 19.35 15.68 8.69
CA HIS A 10 19.40 14.32 8.16
C HIS A 10 18.07 13.61 8.34
N VAL A 11 17.76 12.72 7.40
CA VAL A 11 16.70 11.72 7.53
C VAL A 11 17.34 10.33 7.37
N SER A 12 17.20 9.50 8.41
CA SER A 12 17.70 8.12 8.37
C SER A 12 16.56 7.14 8.13
N ILE A 13 16.69 6.33 7.09
CA ILE A 13 15.71 5.30 6.72
C ILE A 13 16.38 3.93 6.87
N LYS A 14 15.80 3.06 7.70
CA LYS A 14 16.25 1.67 7.75
C LYS A 14 15.91 0.99 6.42
N LYS A 15 16.93 0.51 5.73
CA LYS A 15 16.73 -0.31 4.55
C LYS A 15 16.09 -1.64 4.98
N LYS A 16 14.80 -1.81 4.69
CA LYS A 16 14.19 -3.14 4.70
C LYS A 16 14.55 -3.80 3.36
N ALA A 17 15.51 -4.69 3.40
CA ALA A 17 16.03 -5.36 2.20
C ALA A 17 15.25 -6.64 1.91
N ASN A 18 13.92 -6.62 1.92
CA ASN A 18 13.22 -7.90 1.82
C ASN A 18 11.92 -7.79 1.05
N GLY A 19 11.88 -8.45 -0.11
CA GLY A 19 10.69 -8.66 -0.91
C GLY A 19 10.52 -7.69 -2.07
N THR A 20 9.48 -7.92 -2.82
CA THR A 20 9.08 -7.09 -3.95
C THR A 20 8.27 -5.90 -3.45
N GLN A 21 8.51 -4.75 -4.04
CA GLN A 21 7.84 -3.51 -3.70
C GLN A 21 7.13 -2.95 -4.92
N TYR A 22 5.98 -2.34 -4.72
CA TYR A 22 5.21 -1.69 -5.77
C TYR A 22 4.51 -0.44 -5.26
N TYR A 23 4.53 0.61 -6.06
CA TYR A 23 3.77 1.82 -5.82
C TYR A 23 2.82 2.07 -6.98
N HIS A 24 1.54 2.00 -6.69
CA HIS A 24 0.48 2.26 -7.66
C HIS A 24 -0.27 3.54 -7.32
N LYS A 25 -0.40 4.40 -8.32
CA LYS A 25 -1.09 5.70 -8.21
C LYS A 25 -2.26 5.76 -9.20
N VAL A 26 -3.47 5.88 -8.68
CA VAL A 26 -4.66 6.12 -9.49
C VAL A 26 -4.84 7.62 -9.72
N ARG A 27 -4.97 8.02 -10.97
CA ARG A 27 -5.09 9.41 -11.42
C ARG A 27 -6.34 9.58 -12.27
N ASP A 28 -6.85 10.79 -12.33
CA ASP A 28 -7.95 11.19 -13.22
C ASP A 28 -7.49 11.53 -14.65
N ARG A 29 -6.19 11.71 -14.84
CA ARG A 29 -5.54 11.94 -16.16
C ARG A 29 -4.17 11.28 -16.24
N SER A 30 -3.69 11.05 -17.45
CA SER A 30 -2.48 10.27 -17.71
C SER A 30 -1.19 10.88 -17.15
N SER A 31 -1.10 12.19 -17.00
CA SER A 31 0.13 12.85 -16.58
C SER A 31 -0.13 14.05 -15.66
N TYR A 32 0.89 14.39 -14.87
CA TYR A 32 0.97 15.61 -14.05
C TYR A 32 -0.26 15.82 -13.13
N ALA A 33 -0.72 14.75 -12.48
CA ALA A 33 -1.84 14.80 -11.56
C ALA A 33 -1.46 14.24 -10.19
N PHE A 34 -2.05 14.82 -9.14
CA PHE A 34 -2.07 14.22 -7.83
C PHE A 34 -2.86 12.91 -7.86
N ALA A 35 -2.53 11.99 -6.97
CA ALA A 35 -3.28 10.76 -6.83
C ALA A 35 -4.71 11.02 -6.32
N LEU A 36 -5.69 10.39 -6.95
CA LEU A 36 -7.00 10.21 -6.31
C LEU A 36 -6.87 9.33 -5.08
N VAL A 37 -6.20 8.19 -5.26
CA VAL A 37 -5.67 7.33 -4.21
C VAL A 37 -4.35 6.74 -4.66
N SER A 38 -3.50 6.33 -3.72
CA SER A 38 -2.30 5.54 -4.03
C SER A 38 -2.05 4.49 -2.97
N VAL A 39 -1.40 3.41 -3.38
CA VAL A 39 -0.98 2.32 -2.51
C VAL A 39 0.50 2.06 -2.76
N ALA A 40 1.29 2.18 -1.70
CA ALA A 40 2.64 1.65 -1.64
C ALA A 40 2.60 0.33 -0.88
N ALA A 41 3.12 -0.72 -1.46
CA ALA A 41 3.15 -2.04 -0.86
C ALA A 41 4.53 -2.69 -1.03
N GLY A 42 4.95 -3.43 -0.03
CA GLY A 42 6.11 -4.31 -0.08
C GLY A 42 5.80 -5.60 0.67
N LEU A 43 6.16 -6.74 0.10
CA LEU A 43 5.87 -8.03 0.70
C LEU A 43 6.80 -9.14 0.20
N LYS A 44 6.81 -10.24 0.94
CA LYS A 44 7.28 -11.55 0.51
C LYS A 44 6.15 -12.55 0.50
N ILE A 45 6.30 -13.60 -0.27
CA ILE A 45 5.48 -14.81 -0.16
C ILE A 45 6.40 -15.94 0.33
N GLU A 46 6.11 -16.45 1.52
CA GLU A 46 6.79 -17.60 2.11
C GLU A 46 5.74 -18.67 2.45
N ASP A 47 5.97 -19.89 2.03
CA ASP A 47 5.02 -21.01 2.20
C ASP A 47 3.60 -20.69 1.73
N GLY A 48 3.48 -19.92 0.64
CA GLY A 48 2.19 -19.49 0.08
C GLY A 48 1.47 -18.42 0.88
N ARG A 49 2.14 -17.73 1.82
CA ARG A 49 1.55 -16.76 2.74
C ARG A 49 2.27 -15.41 2.69
N PHE A 50 1.54 -14.34 2.94
CA PHE A 50 2.10 -13.01 3.10
C PHE A 50 3.08 -12.95 4.28
N LYS A 51 4.25 -12.39 4.04
CA LYS A 51 5.30 -12.12 5.02
C LYS A 51 5.95 -10.76 4.83
N ASP A 52 6.43 -10.20 5.94
CA ASP A 52 7.15 -8.92 5.96
C ASP A 52 6.36 -7.80 5.27
N LEU A 53 5.05 -7.80 5.44
CA LEU A 53 4.15 -6.88 4.75
C LEU A 53 4.39 -5.43 5.20
N SER A 54 4.46 -4.53 4.25
CA SER A 54 4.53 -3.09 4.47
C SER A 54 3.54 -2.40 3.55
N LEU A 55 2.66 -1.57 4.10
CA LEU A 55 1.64 -0.84 3.35
C LEU A 55 1.61 0.63 3.75
N ALA A 56 1.33 1.49 2.79
CA ALA A 56 0.97 2.87 3.04
C ALA A 56 -0.03 3.36 1.98
N PHE A 57 -1.01 4.16 2.41
CA PHE A 57 -2.00 4.76 1.52
C PHE A 57 -1.76 6.26 1.38
N GLY A 58 -1.95 6.79 0.19
CA GLY A 58 -1.89 8.21 -0.11
C GLY A 58 -3.15 8.72 -0.79
N GLY A 59 -3.36 10.04 -0.74
CA GLY A 59 -4.55 10.70 -1.30
C GLY A 59 -5.83 10.54 -0.47
N VAL A 60 -5.73 9.99 0.74
CA VAL A 60 -6.87 9.64 1.62
C VAL A 60 -6.81 10.31 2.99
N GLY A 61 -5.84 11.16 3.23
CA GLY A 61 -5.68 11.91 4.48
C GLY A 61 -4.69 13.04 4.31
N THR A 62 -4.51 13.84 5.36
CA THR A 62 -3.55 14.97 5.39
C THR A 62 -2.09 14.51 5.48
N LYS A 63 -1.86 13.26 5.83
CA LYS A 63 -0.56 12.59 5.86
C LYS A 63 -0.71 11.15 5.35
N PRO A 64 0.38 10.48 4.95
CA PRO A 64 0.32 9.07 4.56
C PRO A 64 -0.37 8.22 5.65
N TRP A 65 -1.30 7.38 5.22
CA TRP A 65 -2.05 6.50 6.12
C TRP A 65 -1.35 5.16 6.22
N TYR A 66 -1.00 4.78 7.44
CA TYR A 66 -0.42 3.47 7.74
C TYR A 66 -1.54 2.49 8.14
N PRO A 67 -1.89 1.49 7.29
CA PRO A 67 -3.07 0.65 7.48
C PRO A 67 -2.78 -0.54 8.40
N GLN A 68 -2.68 -0.30 9.68
CA GLN A 68 -2.27 -1.31 10.67
C GLN A 68 -3.27 -2.46 10.81
N LYS A 69 -4.57 -2.18 10.73
CA LYS A 69 -5.62 -3.21 10.80
C LYS A 69 -5.54 -4.14 9.60
N ALA A 70 -5.37 -3.58 8.39
CA ALA A 70 -5.20 -4.38 7.17
C ALA A 70 -3.94 -5.24 7.24
N ILE A 71 -2.81 -4.70 7.67
CA ILE A 71 -1.56 -5.46 7.84
C ILE A 71 -1.76 -6.62 8.80
N SER A 72 -2.45 -6.40 9.92
CA SER A 72 -2.70 -7.45 10.92
C SER A 72 -3.56 -8.61 10.40
N VAL A 73 -4.48 -8.33 9.47
CA VAL A 73 -5.31 -9.37 8.82
C VAL A 73 -4.51 -10.13 7.75
N LEU A 74 -3.65 -9.44 7.02
CA LEU A 74 -2.92 -9.99 5.88
C LEU A 74 -1.68 -10.79 6.29
N GLU A 75 -0.95 -10.37 7.32
CA GLU A 75 0.30 -11.01 7.72
C GLU A 75 0.08 -12.48 8.11
N GLY A 76 0.75 -13.39 7.42
CA GLY A 76 0.61 -14.84 7.58
C GLY A 76 -0.61 -15.46 6.87
N ALA A 77 -1.45 -14.67 6.21
CA ALA A 77 -2.60 -15.17 5.45
C ALA A 77 -2.22 -15.56 4.01
N GLU A 78 -3.05 -16.37 3.38
CA GLU A 78 -2.92 -16.69 1.95
C GLU A 78 -3.31 -15.48 1.08
N PRO A 79 -2.61 -15.23 -0.04
CA PRO A 79 -2.86 -14.07 -0.91
C PRO A 79 -4.11 -14.29 -1.78
N THR A 80 -5.26 -14.40 -1.16
CA THR A 80 -6.55 -14.54 -1.84
C THR A 80 -7.29 -13.21 -1.90
N GLN A 81 -8.09 -13.03 -2.92
CA GLN A 81 -8.93 -11.84 -3.06
C GLN A 81 -9.83 -11.64 -1.84
N GLU A 82 -10.38 -12.72 -1.29
CA GLU A 82 -11.26 -12.68 -0.14
C GLU A 82 -10.57 -12.10 1.10
N VAL A 83 -9.39 -12.60 1.44
CA VAL A 83 -8.61 -12.12 2.58
C VAL A 83 -8.20 -10.66 2.40
N ILE A 84 -7.83 -10.25 1.19
CA ILE A 84 -7.47 -8.86 0.91
C ILE A 84 -8.69 -7.93 1.06
N LEU A 85 -9.86 -8.38 0.61
CA LEU A 85 -11.11 -7.62 0.80
C LEU A 85 -11.49 -7.49 2.27
N GLN A 86 -11.34 -8.55 3.07
CA GLN A 86 -11.54 -8.51 4.52
C GLN A 86 -10.58 -7.53 5.20
N ALA A 87 -9.31 -7.53 4.80
CA ALA A 87 -8.32 -6.59 5.31
C ALA A 87 -8.67 -5.13 4.97
N ALA A 88 -9.09 -4.88 3.73
CA ALA A 88 -9.53 -3.56 3.31
C ALA A 88 -10.76 -3.09 4.09
N GLU A 89 -11.75 -3.96 4.30
CA GLU A 89 -12.95 -3.64 5.08
C GLU A 89 -12.60 -3.33 6.55
N ALA A 90 -11.74 -4.14 7.17
CA ALA A 90 -11.29 -3.90 8.54
C ALA A 90 -10.61 -2.53 8.70
N GLU A 91 -9.81 -2.13 7.73
CA GLU A 91 -9.11 -0.84 7.76
C GLU A 91 -10.05 0.34 7.48
N LEU A 92 -10.95 0.19 6.50
CA LEU A 92 -11.81 1.27 6.02
C LEU A 92 -13.12 1.42 6.80
N SER A 93 -13.40 0.55 7.76
CA SER A 93 -14.63 0.58 8.57
C SER A 93 -14.86 1.92 9.31
N GLU A 94 -13.79 2.62 9.63
CA GLU A 94 -13.85 3.93 10.31
C GLU A 94 -13.57 5.11 9.36
N ALA A 95 -13.46 4.86 8.06
CA ALA A 95 -13.22 5.92 7.07
C ALA A 95 -14.41 6.88 7.02
N LYS A 96 -14.11 8.17 7.04
CA LYS A 96 -15.13 9.22 6.93
C LYS A 96 -14.97 9.94 5.61
N THR A 97 -16.07 10.12 4.91
CA THR A 97 -16.14 10.88 3.67
C THR A 97 -16.91 12.19 3.87
N PHE A 98 -16.79 13.08 2.91
CA PHE A 98 -17.35 14.44 2.99
C PHE A 98 -18.09 14.82 1.69
N GLY A 99 -18.84 13.86 1.12
CA GLY A 99 -19.62 14.04 -0.10
C GLY A 99 -18.78 13.89 -1.38
N SER A 100 -18.04 14.90 -1.77
CA SER A 100 -17.28 14.87 -3.04
C SER A 100 -16.19 13.80 -3.13
N ASN A 101 -15.85 13.15 -2.03
CA ASN A 101 -14.83 12.10 -1.95
C ASN A 101 -15.38 10.72 -1.55
N ASP A 102 -16.69 10.50 -1.63
CA ASP A 102 -17.36 9.26 -1.23
C ASP A 102 -16.92 8.04 -2.05
N PHE A 103 -16.38 8.25 -3.24
CA PHE A 103 -15.82 7.21 -4.09
C PHE A 103 -14.46 6.65 -3.62
N LYS A 104 -13.74 7.37 -2.76
CA LYS A 104 -12.35 7.04 -2.39
C LYS A 104 -12.21 5.73 -1.61
N PRO A 105 -13.05 5.39 -0.63
CA PRO A 105 -12.94 4.10 0.07
C PRO A 105 -13.04 2.91 -0.88
N GLU A 106 -14.02 2.92 -1.79
CA GLU A 106 -14.17 1.85 -2.77
C GLU A 106 -13.01 1.81 -3.77
N LEU A 107 -12.55 2.97 -4.23
CA LEU A 107 -11.40 3.05 -5.12
C LEU A 107 -10.13 2.51 -4.45
N LEU A 108 -9.91 2.86 -3.18
CA LEU A 108 -8.76 2.37 -2.42
C LEU A 108 -8.84 0.85 -2.20
N ARG A 109 -10.02 0.33 -1.88
CA ARG A 109 -10.27 -1.11 -1.72
C ARG A 109 -9.87 -1.89 -2.98
N ARG A 110 -10.33 -1.43 -4.16
CA ARG A 110 -9.98 -2.04 -5.45
C ARG A 110 -8.49 -1.92 -5.77
N THR A 111 -7.90 -0.74 -5.49
CA THR A 111 -6.49 -0.50 -5.73
C THR A 111 -5.61 -1.40 -4.87
N LEU A 112 -5.94 -1.54 -3.58
CA LEU A 112 -5.23 -2.45 -2.68
C LEU A 112 -5.30 -3.90 -3.15
N THR A 113 -6.50 -4.35 -3.53
CA THR A 113 -6.70 -5.71 -4.05
C THR A 113 -5.85 -5.98 -5.29
N LYS A 114 -5.88 -5.07 -6.26
CA LYS A 114 -5.04 -5.16 -7.47
C LYS A 114 -3.56 -5.27 -7.10
N VAL A 115 -3.06 -4.32 -6.32
CA VAL A 115 -1.64 -4.22 -5.96
C VAL A 115 -1.14 -5.47 -5.25
N LEU A 116 -1.88 -5.98 -4.27
CA LEU A 116 -1.45 -7.14 -3.49
C LEU A 116 -1.50 -8.44 -4.30
N LEU A 117 -2.49 -8.63 -5.17
CA LEU A 117 -2.55 -9.79 -6.05
C LEU A 117 -1.42 -9.78 -7.08
N GLU A 118 -1.14 -8.63 -7.70
CA GLU A 118 -0.03 -8.49 -8.66
C GLU A 118 1.33 -8.74 -8.00
N LEU A 119 1.56 -8.22 -6.79
CA LEU A 119 2.79 -8.47 -6.05
C LEU A 119 2.93 -9.94 -5.66
N ALA A 120 1.87 -10.57 -5.16
CA ALA A 120 1.88 -11.97 -4.78
C ALA A 120 2.16 -12.88 -5.99
N GLU A 121 1.50 -12.62 -7.11
CA GLU A 121 1.72 -13.35 -8.36
C GLU A 121 3.16 -13.18 -8.87
N HIS A 122 3.70 -11.96 -8.79
CA HIS A 122 5.08 -11.69 -9.19
C HIS A 122 6.07 -12.45 -8.30
N GLN A 123 5.90 -12.45 -6.99
CA GLN A 123 6.76 -13.19 -6.05
C GLN A 123 6.72 -14.70 -6.27
N VAL A 124 5.57 -15.26 -6.63
CA VAL A 124 5.45 -16.69 -6.97
C VAL A 124 6.19 -17.01 -8.26
N LYS A 125 6.10 -16.15 -9.27
CA LYS A 125 6.78 -16.35 -10.56
C LYS A 125 8.29 -16.08 -10.50
N HIS A 126 8.71 -15.19 -9.62
CA HIS A 126 10.10 -14.77 -9.46
C HIS A 126 10.54 -14.85 -7.99
N PRO A 127 10.66 -16.07 -7.44
CA PRO A 127 11.07 -16.28 -6.06
C PRO A 127 12.47 -15.69 -5.83
N GLY A 128 12.60 -14.89 -4.77
CA GLY A 128 13.84 -14.20 -4.44
C GLY A 128 14.05 -12.84 -5.13
N HIS A 129 13.10 -12.37 -5.94
CA HIS A 129 13.14 -11.00 -6.45
C HIS A 129 13.01 -10.01 -5.28
N GLU A 130 14.00 -9.12 -5.18
CA GLU A 130 14.00 -8.01 -4.24
C GLU A 130 14.07 -6.68 -5.00
N GLY A 131 13.22 -5.73 -4.63
CA GLY A 131 13.21 -4.41 -5.23
C GLY A 131 11.85 -3.95 -5.74
N ALA A 132 11.85 -2.82 -6.41
CA ALA A 132 10.64 -2.19 -6.91
C ALA A 132 10.19 -2.78 -8.24
N LEU A 133 8.88 -3.03 -8.36
CA LEU A 133 8.22 -3.19 -9.65
C LEU A 133 7.86 -1.81 -10.18
N TYR A 134 8.11 -1.61 -11.44
CA TYR A 134 7.73 -0.39 -12.14
C TYR A 134 6.49 -0.67 -12.99
N ASP A 135 5.49 0.20 -12.89
CA ASP A 135 4.36 0.22 -13.83
C ASP A 135 4.91 0.67 -15.20
N ASN A 136 4.99 -0.25 -16.13
CA ASN A 136 5.36 0.05 -17.53
C ASN A 136 4.12 0.60 -18.28
N ALA A 137 3.45 1.60 -17.70
CA ALA A 137 2.31 2.26 -18.33
C ALA A 137 2.75 3.42 -19.23
#